data_b2f2dbc1e81472b386904678d878b59d
#
_entry.id   b2f2dbc1e81472b386904678d878b59d
#
_cell.length_a   1.000
_cell.length_b   1.000
_cell.length_c   1.000
_cell.angle_alpha   90.00
_cell.angle_beta   90.00
_cell.angle_gamma   90.00
#
_symmetry.space_group_name_H-M   'P 1'
#
loop_
_entity.id
_entity.type
_entity.pdbx_description
1 polymer ?
#
loop_
_entity_poly.entity_id
_entity_poly.type
_entity_poly.pdbx_seq_one_letter_code
_entity_poly.pdbx_strand_id
1 'polypeptide(L)'
;FARAAQEKRAALIPYIAAGNPLPETTVPLMHALVKSGADVIELGIPFSDPMADGPVIQRAAEHAIAQGVGLRHVLAMVAEFRQKDSVTPIVLMGYANPIENIGQQAFAEQAERAGVDGLLTVDYPPEEIDDFVSLLGKHHIAPIFLLAPTSTEARIEAVGKIARGYVYYVSLNGVTGAGHLDTSDVASRLKGIRKHVSLPVGVGFGISDAQSAQRISLVADAVVIGSKLIDTMTKACAGLPLEQQSQAAITAGSDWLGHIRQAMNVARTGSESSGAAASAAHAASVGQAK
;
A
#
# COMPACT_ATOMS: atom_id res chain seq x y z
N PHE A 1 -1.87 -0.03 -11.68
CA PHE A 1 -3.23 -0.63 -11.65
C PHE A 1 -3.66 -1.11 -13.03
N ALA A 2 -3.49 -0.34 -14.12
CA ALA A 2 -3.91 -0.75 -15.46
C ALA A 2 -3.31 -2.10 -15.87
N ARG A 3 -1.99 -2.31 -15.66
CA ARG A 3 -1.33 -3.60 -15.93
C ARG A 3 -1.94 -4.73 -15.10
N ALA A 4 -2.12 -4.54 -13.79
CA ALA A 4 -2.72 -5.55 -12.92
C ALA A 4 -4.14 -5.91 -13.35
N ALA A 5 -4.94 -4.92 -13.78
CA ALA A 5 -6.28 -5.15 -14.32
C ALA A 5 -6.26 -5.92 -15.64
N GLN A 6 -5.34 -5.62 -16.58
CA GLN A 6 -5.16 -6.36 -17.82
C GLN A 6 -4.75 -7.82 -17.54
N GLU A 7 -3.87 -8.04 -16.56
CA GLU A 7 -3.45 -9.36 -16.11
C GLU A 7 -4.51 -10.01 -15.19
N LYS A 8 -5.67 -9.37 -15.00
CA LYS A 8 -6.79 -9.83 -14.17
C LYS A 8 -6.35 -10.20 -12.75
N ARG A 9 -5.47 -9.45 -12.14
CA ARG A 9 -4.95 -9.68 -10.78
C ARG A 9 -5.03 -8.42 -9.90
N ALA A 10 -5.03 -8.60 -8.60
CA ALA A 10 -4.88 -7.51 -7.66
C ALA A 10 -3.42 -7.02 -7.65
N ALA A 11 -3.22 -5.70 -7.51
CA ALA A 11 -1.92 -5.13 -7.26
C ALA A 11 -1.42 -5.50 -5.85
N LEU A 12 -0.10 -5.56 -5.67
CA LEU A 12 0.55 -5.78 -4.38
C LEU A 12 1.33 -4.53 -4.01
N ILE A 13 1.00 -3.94 -2.88
CA ILE A 13 1.52 -2.66 -2.40
C ILE A 13 2.19 -2.88 -1.03
N PRO A 14 3.50 -3.13 -0.96
CA PRO A 14 4.22 -3.11 0.30
C PRO A 14 4.40 -1.68 0.82
N TYR A 15 4.13 -1.49 2.11
CA TYR A 15 4.53 -0.32 2.88
C TYR A 15 5.84 -0.61 3.60
N ILE A 16 6.80 0.31 3.50
CA ILE A 16 8.05 0.30 4.26
C ILE A 16 8.29 1.67 4.89
N ALA A 17 8.87 1.70 6.09
CA ALA A 17 9.31 2.95 6.70
C ALA A 17 10.71 3.30 6.16
N ALA A 18 10.86 4.48 5.55
CA ALA A 18 12.14 4.95 5.06
C ALA A 18 13.14 5.07 6.21
N GLY A 19 14.35 4.53 6.03
CA GLY A 19 15.40 4.53 7.05
C GLY A 19 15.36 3.36 8.04
N ASN A 20 14.43 2.41 7.89
CA ASN A 20 14.33 1.25 8.76
C ASN A 20 14.71 -0.06 8.01
N PRO A 21 15.59 -0.93 8.55
CA PRO A 21 16.36 -0.79 9.80
C PRO A 21 17.52 0.20 9.71
N LEU A 22 18.02 0.52 8.54
CA LEU A 22 19.11 1.47 8.30
C LEU A 22 18.80 2.33 7.08
N PRO A 23 19.26 3.60 7.03
CA PRO A 23 19.00 4.49 5.89
C PRO A 23 19.42 3.87 4.54
N GLU A 24 20.59 3.28 4.48
CA GLU A 24 21.15 2.63 3.28
C GLU A 24 20.41 1.36 2.86
N THR A 25 19.56 0.80 3.72
CA THR A 25 18.73 -0.37 3.39
C THR A 25 17.55 0.00 2.47
N THR A 26 17.04 1.22 2.56
CA THR A 26 15.76 1.61 1.95
C THR A 26 15.75 1.41 0.44
N VAL A 27 16.68 1.99 -0.31
CA VAL A 27 16.69 1.91 -1.77
C VAL A 27 16.97 0.49 -2.29
N PRO A 28 17.96 -0.25 -1.78
CA PRO A 28 18.13 -1.66 -2.14
C PRO A 28 16.90 -2.53 -1.83
N LEU A 29 16.23 -2.29 -0.71
CA LEU A 29 15.00 -2.99 -0.34
C LEU A 29 13.87 -2.69 -1.35
N MET A 30 13.66 -1.43 -1.73
CA MET A 30 12.66 -1.04 -2.74
C MET A 30 12.87 -1.84 -4.04
N HIS A 31 14.11 -1.90 -4.55
CA HIS A 31 14.42 -2.70 -5.75
C HIS A 31 14.17 -4.20 -5.55
N ALA A 32 14.49 -4.75 -4.38
CA ALA A 32 14.26 -6.15 -4.07
C ALA A 32 12.75 -6.47 -4.00
N LEU A 33 11.94 -5.58 -3.39
CA LEU A 33 10.49 -5.73 -3.31
C LEU A 33 9.84 -5.68 -4.71
N VAL A 34 10.30 -4.79 -5.60
CA VAL A 34 9.84 -4.76 -7.01
C VAL A 34 10.13 -6.08 -7.71
N LYS A 35 11.35 -6.62 -7.57
CA LYS A 35 11.71 -7.94 -8.13
C LYS A 35 10.86 -9.07 -7.57
N SER A 36 10.41 -8.96 -6.32
CA SER A 36 9.52 -9.92 -5.65
C SER A 36 8.05 -9.74 -5.98
N GLY A 37 7.69 -8.78 -6.85
CA GLY A 37 6.35 -8.62 -7.38
C GLY A 37 5.52 -7.49 -6.77
N ALA A 38 6.14 -6.49 -6.14
CA ALA A 38 5.46 -5.24 -5.80
C ALA A 38 5.04 -4.51 -7.08
N ASP A 39 3.81 -4.01 -7.10
CA ASP A 39 3.26 -3.20 -8.20
C ASP A 39 3.35 -1.69 -7.92
N VAL A 40 3.31 -1.31 -6.65
CA VAL A 40 3.46 0.06 -6.12
C VAL A 40 4.23 -0.07 -4.81
N ILE A 41 5.06 0.89 -4.46
CA ILE A 41 5.68 0.98 -3.13
C ILE A 41 5.06 2.15 -2.37
N GLU A 42 4.54 1.89 -1.18
CA GLU A 42 4.24 2.93 -0.20
C GLU A 42 5.47 3.15 0.67
N LEU A 43 6.04 4.34 0.61
CA LEU A 43 7.23 4.73 1.36
C LEU A 43 6.85 5.69 2.49
N GLY A 44 6.94 5.21 3.72
CA GLY A 44 6.59 5.97 4.91
C GLY A 44 7.61 7.06 5.22
N ILE A 45 7.13 8.28 5.41
CA ILE A 45 7.92 9.41 5.90
C ILE A 45 7.96 9.31 7.43
N PRO A 46 9.13 9.12 8.06
CA PRO A 46 9.21 9.04 9.52
C PRO A 46 8.71 10.33 10.17
N PHE A 47 7.87 10.19 11.20
CA PHE A 47 7.31 11.29 11.98
C PHE A 47 7.28 10.92 13.47
N SER A 48 7.50 11.91 14.35
CA SER A 48 7.63 11.69 15.79
C SER A 48 6.30 11.38 16.50
N ASP A 49 5.18 11.83 15.92
CA ASP A 49 3.87 11.78 16.56
C ASP A 49 2.83 11.03 15.68
N PRO A 50 3.09 9.76 15.31
CA PRO A 50 2.33 9.03 14.31
C PRO A 50 1.04 8.45 14.88
N MET A 51 0.04 9.32 15.17
CA MET A 51 -1.19 8.98 15.91
C MET A 51 -2.06 7.89 15.28
N ALA A 52 -1.96 7.70 13.98
CA ALA A 52 -2.75 6.69 13.25
C ALA A 52 -2.01 5.37 13.02
N ASP A 53 -0.73 5.31 13.37
CA ASP A 53 0.11 4.14 13.13
C ASP A 53 0.07 3.15 14.29
N GLY A 54 0.12 1.86 13.95
CA GLY A 54 0.27 0.81 14.92
C GLY A 54 1.71 0.72 15.46
N PRO A 55 1.91 0.01 16.59
CA PRO A 55 3.19 0.01 17.33
C PRO A 55 4.39 -0.50 16.53
N VAL A 56 4.20 -1.31 15.51
CA VAL A 56 5.29 -1.79 14.63
C VAL A 56 5.80 -0.65 13.76
N ILE A 57 4.88 0.10 13.14
CA ILE A 57 5.21 1.24 12.27
C ILE A 57 5.79 2.38 13.11
N GLN A 58 5.21 2.67 14.29
CA GLN A 58 5.73 3.68 15.21
C GLN A 58 7.20 3.41 15.56
N ARG A 59 7.54 2.20 16.01
CA ARG A 59 8.93 1.84 16.33
C ARG A 59 9.87 1.94 15.13
N ALA A 60 9.40 1.60 13.94
CA ALA A 60 10.20 1.75 12.72
C ALA A 60 10.47 3.22 12.39
N ALA A 61 9.47 4.10 12.58
CA ALA A 61 9.61 5.54 12.41
C ALA A 61 10.56 6.15 13.46
N GLU A 62 10.38 5.81 14.74
CA GLU A 62 11.27 6.23 15.83
C GLU A 62 12.73 5.84 15.56
N HIS A 63 12.94 4.60 15.11
CA HIS A 63 14.28 4.11 14.76
C HIS A 63 14.90 4.89 13.61
N ALA A 64 14.14 5.19 12.57
CA ALA A 64 14.59 5.99 11.43
C ALA A 64 14.90 7.44 11.83
N ILE A 65 14.06 8.07 12.67
CA ILE A 65 14.29 9.41 13.20
C ILE A 65 15.57 9.47 14.03
N ALA A 66 15.81 8.46 14.88
CA ALA A 66 17.04 8.38 15.67
C ALA A 66 18.32 8.34 14.80
N GLN A 67 18.20 7.91 13.54
CA GLN A 67 19.26 7.93 12.53
C GLN A 67 19.25 9.20 11.67
N GLY A 68 18.44 10.20 12.02
CA GLY A 68 18.37 11.49 11.33
C GLY A 68 17.54 11.48 10.05
N VAL A 69 16.77 10.42 9.76
CA VAL A 69 15.94 10.34 8.56
C VAL A 69 14.68 11.18 8.72
N GLY A 70 14.44 12.07 7.77
CA GLY A 70 13.25 12.89 7.64
C GLY A 70 12.86 13.10 6.18
N LEU A 71 11.85 13.91 5.91
CA LEU A 71 11.26 14.11 4.57
C LEU A 71 12.30 14.36 3.46
N ARG A 72 13.33 15.19 3.71
CA ARG A 72 14.36 15.47 2.70
C ARG A 72 15.17 14.23 2.32
N HIS A 73 15.46 13.37 3.30
CA HIS A 73 16.16 12.10 3.05
C HIS A 73 15.27 11.14 2.27
N VAL A 74 13.97 11.09 2.58
CA VAL A 74 13.00 10.26 1.84
C VAL A 74 12.93 10.68 0.37
N LEU A 75 12.86 11.98 0.07
CA LEU A 75 12.87 12.48 -1.30
C LEU A 75 14.18 12.13 -2.03
N ALA A 76 15.32 12.20 -1.34
CA ALA A 76 16.62 11.78 -1.90
C ALA A 76 16.63 10.27 -2.21
N MET A 77 16.08 9.43 -1.33
CA MET A 77 15.93 7.99 -1.55
C MET A 77 15.05 7.67 -2.76
N VAL A 78 13.95 8.41 -2.96
CA VAL A 78 13.11 8.28 -4.16
C VAL A 78 13.91 8.63 -5.40
N ALA A 79 14.63 9.75 -5.40
CA ALA A 79 15.46 10.19 -6.53
C ALA A 79 16.56 9.17 -6.86
N GLU A 80 17.17 8.55 -5.86
CA GLU A 80 18.15 7.47 -6.04
C GLU A 80 17.50 6.22 -6.65
N PHE A 81 16.34 5.80 -6.12
CA PHE A 81 15.58 4.68 -6.68
C PHE A 81 15.28 4.89 -8.17
N ARG A 82 14.87 6.10 -8.55
CA ARG A 82 14.54 6.48 -9.94
C ARG A 82 15.70 6.36 -10.91
N GLN A 83 16.94 6.33 -10.45
CA GLN A 83 18.09 6.11 -11.34
C GLN A 83 18.09 4.72 -12.00
N LYS A 84 17.39 3.73 -11.41
CA LYS A 84 17.33 2.36 -11.90
C LYS A 84 15.92 1.85 -12.18
N ASP A 85 14.88 2.55 -11.69
CA ASP A 85 13.48 2.20 -11.90
C ASP A 85 12.64 3.46 -12.12
N SER A 86 12.28 3.69 -13.37
CA SER A 86 11.43 4.82 -13.78
C SER A 86 9.94 4.44 -13.92
N VAL A 87 9.58 3.19 -13.62
CA VAL A 87 8.25 2.63 -13.95
C VAL A 87 7.42 2.32 -12.72
N THR A 88 8.02 1.78 -11.67
CA THR A 88 7.28 1.38 -10.46
C THR A 88 6.78 2.60 -9.69
N PRO A 89 5.46 2.79 -9.49
CA PRO A 89 4.94 3.94 -8.76
C PRO A 89 5.41 3.95 -7.30
N ILE A 90 5.79 5.14 -6.84
CA ILE A 90 6.14 5.42 -5.44
C ILE A 90 5.10 6.37 -4.85
N VAL A 91 4.44 5.92 -3.79
CA VAL A 91 3.52 6.72 -3.00
C VAL A 91 4.19 7.06 -1.67
N LEU A 92 4.33 8.34 -1.38
CA LEU A 92 4.74 8.76 -0.04
C LEU A 92 3.55 8.66 0.90
N MET A 93 3.77 8.08 2.08
CA MET A 93 2.77 8.04 3.15
C MET A 93 3.31 8.74 4.39
N GLY A 94 2.55 9.66 4.94
CA GLY A 94 2.99 10.43 6.11
C GLY A 94 1.90 11.32 6.70
N TYR A 95 2.36 12.33 7.40
CA TYR A 95 1.54 13.30 8.14
C TYR A 95 1.72 14.69 7.57
N ALA A 96 0.74 15.57 7.82
CA ALA A 96 0.73 16.95 7.32
C ALA A 96 1.92 17.78 7.83
N ASN A 97 2.29 17.63 9.09
CA ASN A 97 3.30 18.48 9.75
C ASN A 97 4.65 18.56 9.01
N PRO A 98 5.29 17.45 8.57
CA PRO A 98 6.52 17.53 7.75
C PRO A 98 6.35 18.28 6.43
N ILE A 99 5.17 18.23 5.82
CA ILE A 99 4.84 18.92 4.57
C ILE A 99 4.64 20.41 4.84
N GLU A 100 3.84 20.75 5.83
CA GLU A 100 3.57 22.14 6.22
C GLU A 100 4.85 22.87 6.66
N ASN A 101 5.76 22.17 7.34
CA ASN A 101 7.03 22.74 7.78
C ASN A 101 7.92 23.23 6.63
N ILE A 102 7.88 22.59 5.48
CA ILE A 102 8.61 23.06 4.28
C ILE A 102 7.73 23.87 3.33
N GLY A 103 6.42 23.85 3.53
CA GLY A 103 5.40 24.46 2.70
C GLY A 103 4.95 23.57 1.54
N GLN A 104 3.65 23.56 1.28
CA GLN A 104 3.01 22.71 0.27
C GLN A 104 3.58 22.88 -1.13
N GLN A 105 3.84 24.13 -1.55
CA GLN A 105 4.45 24.43 -2.86
C GLN A 105 5.84 23.81 -2.98
N ALA A 106 6.70 24.08 -1.99
CA ALA A 106 8.07 23.55 -2.00
C ALA A 106 8.10 22.02 -1.92
N PHE A 107 7.15 21.40 -1.18
CA PHE A 107 6.98 19.96 -1.15
C PHE A 107 6.62 19.42 -2.54
N ALA A 108 5.58 19.94 -3.19
CA ALA A 108 5.12 19.46 -4.48
C ALA A 108 6.23 19.53 -5.55
N GLU A 109 6.97 20.65 -5.61
CA GLU A 109 8.11 20.81 -6.52
C GLU A 109 9.25 19.83 -6.24
N GLN A 110 9.58 19.58 -4.97
CA GLN A 110 10.64 18.65 -4.59
C GLN A 110 10.23 17.19 -4.85
N ALA A 111 8.97 16.85 -4.54
CA ALA A 111 8.42 15.53 -4.76
C ALA A 111 8.36 15.16 -6.25
N GLU A 112 7.92 16.10 -7.12
CA GLU A 112 7.95 15.92 -8.57
C GLU A 112 9.37 15.69 -9.07
N ARG A 113 10.32 16.55 -8.68
CA ARG A 113 11.75 16.38 -9.06
C ARG A 113 12.34 15.06 -8.61
N ALA A 114 11.93 14.56 -7.44
CA ALA A 114 12.36 13.26 -6.94
C ALA A 114 11.71 12.08 -7.68
N GLY A 115 10.58 12.31 -8.37
CA GLY A 115 9.84 11.28 -9.09
C GLY A 115 8.82 10.55 -8.23
N VAL A 116 8.19 11.26 -7.27
CA VAL A 116 7.06 10.78 -6.49
C VAL A 116 5.80 10.75 -7.37
N ASP A 117 5.04 9.65 -7.35
CA ASP A 117 3.81 9.50 -8.14
C ASP A 117 2.54 9.77 -7.34
N GLY A 118 2.57 9.61 -6.03
CA GLY A 118 1.41 9.82 -5.18
C GLY A 118 1.76 10.21 -3.76
N LEU A 119 0.79 10.80 -3.10
CA LEU A 119 0.88 11.21 -1.70
C LEU A 119 -0.36 10.76 -0.95
N LEU A 120 -0.16 10.05 0.16
CA LEU A 120 -1.16 9.73 1.16
C LEU A 120 -0.80 10.47 2.45
N THR A 121 -1.56 11.47 2.80
CA THR A 121 -1.41 12.18 4.08
C THR A 121 -2.55 11.77 5.01
N VAL A 122 -2.19 11.22 6.16
CA VAL A 122 -3.13 10.51 7.04
C VAL A 122 -4.11 11.46 7.72
N ASP A 123 -3.67 12.66 8.04
CA ASP A 123 -4.34 13.63 8.91
C ASP A 123 -4.85 14.89 8.17
N TYR A 124 -4.80 14.93 6.85
CA TYR A 124 -5.51 15.96 6.09
C TYR A 124 -6.99 15.60 5.93
N PRO A 125 -7.92 16.46 6.38
CA PRO A 125 -9.34 16.29 6.09
C PRO A 125 -9.62 16.63 4.61
N PRO A 126 -10.38 15.78 3.90
CA PRO A 126 -10.69 16.03 2.48
C PRO A 126 -11.36 17.37 2.21
N GLU A 127 -12.05 17.91 3.21
CA GLU A 127 -12.82 19.14 3.13
C GLU A 127 -11.97 20.42 3.16
N GLU A 128 -10.69 20.32 3.51
CA GLU A 128 -9.81 21.47 3.76
C GLU A 128 -8.60 21.54 2.82
N ILE A 129 -8.50 20.63 1.82
CA ILE A 129 -7.27 20.49 1.02
C ILE A 129 -7.45 20.65 -0.48
N ASP A 130 -8.53 21.27 -0.94
CA ASP A 130 -8.81 21.44 -2.37
C ASP A 130 -7.65 22.14 -3.12
N ASP A 131 -7.08 23.20 -2.52
CA ASP A 131 -5.95 23.91 -3.09
C ASP A 131 -4.69 23.04 -3.17
N PHE A 132 -4.44 22.25 -2.14
CA PHE A 132 -3.29 21.33 -2.13
C PHE A 132 -3.49 20.17 -3.11
N VAL A 133 -4.69 19.60 -3.21
CA VAL A 133 -5.04 18.61 -4.23
C VAL A 133 -4.81 19.15 -5.64
N SER A 134 -5.24 20.40 -5.89
CA SER A 134 -5.03 21.08 -7.17
C SER A 134 -3.54 21.29 -7.46
N LEU A 135 -2.77 21.64 -6.44
CA LEU A 135 -1.33 21.82 -6.53
C LEU A 135 -0.63 20.48 -6.84
N LEU A 136 -0.93 19.42 -6.10
CA LEU A 136 -0.39 18.08 -6.37
C LEU A 136 -0.69 17.63 -7.82
N GLY A 137 -1.91 17.91 -8.31
CA GLY A 137 -2.29 17.60 -9.68
C GLY A 137 -1.45 18.33 -10.74
N LYS A 138 -1.05 19.61 -10.49
CA LYS A 138 -0.14 20.36 -11.38
C LYS A 138 1.26 19.75 -11.45
N HIS A 139 1.68 19.07 -10.39
CA HIS A 139 2.97 18.39 -10.26
C HIS A 139 2.86 16.86 -10.53
N HIS A 140 1.77 16.41 -11.14
CA HIS A 140 1.53 15.01 -11.51
C HIS A 140 1.56 14.03 -10.33
N ILE A 141 1.32 14.49 -9.09
CA ILE A 141 1.27 13.69 -7.89
C ILE A 141 -0.19 13.35 -7.57
N ALA A 142 -0.51 12.07 -7.50
CA ALA A 142 -1.86 11.59 -7.19
C ALA A 142 -2.16 11.73 -5.68
N PRO A 143 -3.18 12.50 -5.27
CA PRO A 143 -3.64 12.52 -3.88
C PRO A 143 -4.42 11.23 -3.57
N ILE A 144 -3.96 10.48 -2.58
CA ILE A 144 -4.54 9.21 -2.14
C ILE A 144 -5.16 9.41 -0.75
N PHE A 145 -6.35 8.87 -0.55
CA PHE A 145 -7.12 9.04 0.68
C PHE A 145 -7.44 7.72 1.35
N LEU A 146 -7.52 7.78 2.70
CA LEU A 146 -7.95 6.69 3.55
C LEU A 146 -9.47 6.70 3.75
N LEU A 147 -10.08 5.54 3.59
CA LEU A 147 -11.42 5.23 4.04
C LEU A 147 -11.35 4.13 5.11
N ALA A 148 -12.21 4.23 6.12
CA ALA A 148 -12.34 3.28 7.21
C ALA A 148 -13.77 2.75 7.31
N PRO A 149 -14.05 1.69 8.06
CA PRO A 149 -15.41 1.21 8.30
C PRO A 149 -16.36 2.26 8.88
N THR A 150 -15.80 3.24 9.57
CA THR A 150 -16.52 4.39 10.17
C THR A 150 -16.73 5.56 9.20
N SER A 151 -16.17 5.51 7.98
CA SER A 151 -16.35 6.56 6.99
C SER A 151 -17.81 6.66 6.55
N THR A 152 -18.38 7.86 6.68
CA THR A 152 -19.74 8.15 6.26
C THR A 152 -19.86 8.15 4.72
N GLU A 153 -21.08 7.98 4.19
CA GLU A 153 -21.33 8.04 2.75
C GLU A 153 -20.89 9.39 2.16
N ALA A 154 -21.16 10.50 2.85
CA ALA A 154 -20.72 11.84 2.46
C ALA A 154 -19.20 11.94 2.34
N ARG A 155 -18.43 11.34 3.27
CA ARG A 155 -16.97 11.28 3.18
C ARG A 155 -16.49 10.43 2.02
N ILE A 156 -17.14 9.28 1.76
CA ILE A 156 -16.80 8.42 0.62
C ILE A 156 -17.02 9.17 -0.70
N GLU A 157 -18.14 9.90 -0.81
CA GLU A 157 -18.46 10.73 -1.97
C GLU A 157 -17.44 11.88 -2.14
N ALA A 158 -17.09 12.59 -1.08
CA ALA A 158 -16.08 13.64 -1.10
C ALA A 158 -14.72 13.12 -1.59
N VAL A 159 -14.25 12.00 -1.01
CA VAL A 159 -13.02 11.32 -1.44
C VAL A 159 -13.10 10.90 -2.92
N GLY A 160 -14.24 10.36 -3.37
CA GLY A 160 -14.43 9.96 -4.77
C GLY A 160 -14.25 11.08 -5.79
N LYS A 161 -14.52 12.33 -5.40
CA LYS A 161 -14.36 13.53 -6.26
C LYS A 161 -12.90 13.97 -6.40
N ILE A 162 -12.15 13.93 -5.31
CA ILE A 162 -10.82 14.55 -5.23
C ILE A 162 -9.66 13.54 -5.33
N ALA A 163 -9.86 12.30 -4.91
CA ALA A 163 -8.83 11.26 -4.98
C ALA A 163 -8.36 11.01 -6.42
N ARG A 164 -7.11 10.60 -6.54
CA ARG A 164 -6.50 10.12 -7.80
C ARG A 164 -5.67 8.87 -7.51
N GLY A 165 -5.33 8.12 -8.55
CA GLY A 165 -4.55 6.89 -8.42
C GLY A 165 -5.37 5.74 -7.86
N TYR A 166 -5.57 5.68 -6.57
CA TYR A 166 -6.41 4.69 -5.87
C TYR A 166 -6.93 5.25 -4.54
N VAL A 167 -7.86 4.54 -3.94
CA VAL A 167 -8.34 4.81 -2.58
C VAL A 167 -7.91 3.66 -1.68
N TYR A 168 -7.43 3.99 -0.49
CA TYR A 168 -6.97 3.02 0.50
C TYR A 168 -8.09 2.76 1.52
N TYR A 169 -8.62 1.54 1.55
CA TYR A 169 -9.56 1.11 2.58
C TYR A 169 -8.84 0.38 3.71
N VAL A 170 -8.88 0.97 4.91
CA VAL A 170 -8.31 0.39 6.13
C VAL A 170 -9.35 -0.49 6.80
N SER A 171 -9.21 -1.81 6.73
CA SER A 171 -10.13 -2.71 7.41
C SER A 171 -9.73 -2.89 8.88
N LEU A 172 -10.52 -2.35 9.83
CA LEU A 172 -10.18 -2.31 11.26
C LEU A 172 -10.35 -3.64 12.02
N ASN A 173 -10.50 -4.77 11.37
CA ASN A 173 -10.77 -6.06 12.03
C ASN A 173 -9.55 -6.69 12.73
N GLY A 174 -8.64 -5.88 13.32
CA GLY A 174 -7.44 -6.35 14.01
C GLY A 174 -7.34 -6.02 15.50
N VAL A 175 -8.28 -5.27 16.10
CA VAL A 175 -8.13 -4.76 17.49
C VAL A 175 -8.75 -5.68 18.55
N THR A 176 -9.53 -6.68 18.16
CA THR A 176 -10.18 -7.59 19.12
C THR A 176 -9.93 -9.05 18.77
N GLY A 177 -8.72 -9.57 18.92
CA GLY A 177 -8.45 -11.00 19.14
C GLY A 177 -9.12 -12.08 18.26
N ALA A 178 -9.99 -11.72 17.32
CA ALA A 178 -10.64 -12.64 16.38
C ALA A 178 -9.78 -12.79 15.12
N GLY A 179 -9.01 -13.86 15.06
CA GLY A 179 -7.94 -14.14 14.10
C GLY A 179 -8.35 -14.37 12.65
N HIS A 180 -9.49 -13.88 12.18
CA HIS A 180 -9.88 -14.05 10.78
C HIS A 180 -10.46 -12.74 10.21
N LEU A 181 -9.78 -12.22 9.19
CA LEU A 181 -10.30 -11.16 8.33
C LEU A 181 -11.56 -11.71 7.63
N ASP A 182 -12.74 -11.16 7.95
CA ASP A 182 -13.97 -11.54 7.27
C ASP A 182 -14.01 -10.91 5.87
N THR A 183 -13.72 -11.72 4.86
CA THR A 183 -13.73 -11.27 3.45
C THR A 183 -15.12 -10.90 2.96
N SER A 184 -16.19 -11.40 3.57
CA SER A 184 -17.56 -11.08 3.20
C SER A 184 -17.93 -9.67 3.64
N ASP A 185 -17.51 -9.26 4.84
CA ASP A 185 -17.66 -7.87 5.31
C ASP A 185 -16.84 -6.90 4.44
N VAL A 186 -15.57 -7.22 4.17
CA VAL A 186 -14.74 -6.42 3.26
C VAL A 186 -15.41 -6.28 1.89
N ALA A 187 -15.87 -7.37 1.28
CA ALA A 187 -16.54 -7.33 -0.03
C ALA A 187 -17.80 -6.47 0.00
N SER A 188 -18.60 -6.54 1.07
CA SER A 188 -19.79 -5.70 1.26
C SER A 188 -19.45 -4.22 1.35
N ARG A 189 -18.41 -3.86 2.14
CA ARG A 189 -17.92 -2.47 2.26
C ARG A 189 -17.39 -1.94 0.93
N LEU A 190 -16.62 -2.74 0.20
CA LEU A 190 -16.12 -2.35 -1.12
C LEU A 190 -17.26 -2.09 -2.11
N LYS A 191 -18.36 -2.84 -2.07
CA LYS A 191 -19.56 -2.56 -2.87
C LYS A 191 -20.14 -1.19 -2.56
N GLY A 192 -20.18 -0.80 -1.27
CA GLY A 192 -20.61 0.53 -0.84
C GLY A 192 -19.71 1.63 -1.38
N ILE A 193 -18.40 1.48 -1.22
CA ILE A 193 -17.40 2.45 -1.68
C ILE A 193 -17.47 2.63 -3.21
N ARG A 194 -17.59 1.55 -3.97
CA ARG A 194 -17.65 1.57 -5.45
C ARG A 194 -18.89 2.25 -6.03
N LYS A 195 -19.91 2.59 -5.22
CA LYS A 195 -21.02 3.42 -5.68
C LYS A 195 -20.61 4.88 -5.91
N HIS A 196 -19.61 5.36 -5.20
CA HIS A 196 -19.16 6.75 -5.21
C HIS A 196 -17.72 6.92 -5.71
N VAL A 197 -16.94 5.84 -5.71
CA VAL A 197 -15.52 5.82 -6.07
C VAL A 197 -15.31 4.92 -7.29
N SER A 198 -14.91 5.51 -8.40
CA SER A 198 -14.57 4.78 -9.65
C SER A 198 -13.11 4.33 -9.71
N LEU A 199 -12.28 4.81 -8.78
CA LEU A 199 -10.88 4.44 -8.69
C LEU A 199 -10.69 3.02 -8.13
N PRO A 200 -9.53 2.37 -8.41
CA PRO A 200 -9.15 1.15 -7.72
C PRO A 200 -9.17 1.32 -6.21
N VAL A 201 -9.58 0.28 -5.48
CA VAL A 201 -9.57 0.28 -4.02
C VAL A 201 -8.57 -0.74 -3.51
N GLY A 202 -7.52 -0.25 -2.85
CA GLY A 202 -6.56 -1.05 -2.11
C GLY A 202 -7.06 -1.35 -0.72
N VAL A 203 -6.89 -2.59 -0.26
CA VAL A 203 -7.27 -3.01 1.10
C VAL A 203 -6.04 -3.34 1.89
N GLY A 204 -5.92 -2.73 3.04
CA GLY A 204 -4.85 -2.99 4.01
C GLY A 204 -5.39 -3.18 5.41
N PHE A 205 -4.49 -3.51 6.31
CA PHE A 205 -4.72 -3.85 7.71
C PHE A 205 -5.14 -5.32 7.96
N GLY A 206 -4.46 -5.95 8.89
CA GLY A 206 -4.74 -7.34 9.28
C GLY A 206 -4.25 -8.41 8.30
N ILE A 207 -3.56 -8.04 7.21
CA ILE A 207 -2.98 -8.99 6.28
C ILE A 207 -1.60 -9.40 6.80
N SER A 208 -1.53 -10.61 7.36
CA SER A 208 -0.35 -11.09 8.08
C SER A 208 0.34 -12.30 7.44
N ASP A 209 -0.31 -12.92 6.45
CA ASP A 209 0.15 -14.14 5.81
C ASP A 209 -0.35 -14.28 4.36
N ALA A 210 0.16 -15.29 3.69
CA ALA A 210 -0.17 -15.59 2.30
C ALA A 210 -1.67 -15.89 2.10
N GLN A 211 -2.33 -16.54 3.07
CA GLN A 211 -3.73 -16.91 2.97
C GLN A 211 -4.66 -15.68 3.08
N SER A 212 -4.37 -14.77 4.01
CA SER A 212 -5.13 -13.52 4.15
C SER A 212 -4.96 -12.62 2.92
N ALA A 213 -3.73 -12.48 2.40
CA ALA A 213 -3.45 -11.76 1.17
C ALA A 213 -4.20 -12.36 -0.04
N GLN A 214 -4.17 -13.68 -0.16
CA GLN A 214 -4.89 -14.42 -1.20
C GLN A 214 -6.38 -14.12 -1.17
N ARG A 215 -7.02 -14.24 0.00
CA ARG A 215 -8.46 -13.97 0.16
C ARG A 215 -8.84 -12.55 -0.21
N ILE A 216 -8.07 -11.56 0.25
CA ILE A 216 -8.34 -10.15 -0.05
C ILE A 216 -8.13 -9.86 -1.54
N SER A 217 -7.14 -10.48 -2.17
CA SER A 217 -6.88 -10.29 -3.61
C SER A 217 -8.02 -10.71 -4.53
N LEU A 218 -8.98 -11.51 -4.03
CA LEU A 218 -10.17 -11.91 -4.79
C LEU A 218 -11.27 -10.83 -4.81
N VAL A 219 -11.29 -9.92 -3.85
CA VAL A 219 -12.35 -8.93 -3.68
C VAL A 219 -11.89 -7.47 -3.85
N ALA A 220 -10.59 -7.21 -3.66
CA ALA A 220 -9.96 -5.89 -3.76
C ALA A 220 -9.16 -5.72 -5.06
N ASP A 221 -8.93 -4.46 -5.46
CA ASP A 221 -8.11 -4.13 -6.62
C ASP A 221 -6.61 -4.11 -6.27
N ALA A 222 -6.29 -3.93 -4.97
CA ALA A 222 -4.94 -4.07 -4.44
C ALA A 222 -4.95 -4.61 -3.01
N VAL A 223 -3.82 -5.24 -2.65
CA VAL A 223 -3.51 -5.71 -1.30
C VAL A 223 -2.36 -4.86 -0.76
N VAL A 224 -2.59 -4.16 0.35
CA VAL A 224 -1.58 -3.31 1.00
C VAL A 224 -1.05 -4.01 2.25
N ILE A 225 0.27 -4.10 2.38
CA ILE A 225 0.94 -4.83 3.45
C ILE A 225 2.05 -3.98 4.06
N GLY A 226 1.97 -3.72 5.37
CA GLY A 226 2.96 -2.91 6.08
C GLY A 226 3.53 -3.62 7.31
N SER A 227 2.80 -3.61 8.41
CA SER A 227 3.30 -4.03 9.73
C SER A 227 3.96 -5.41 9.74
N LYS A 228 3.40 -6.40 9.01
CA LYS A 228 3.97 -7.74 8.98
C LYS A 228 5.27 -7.82 8.19
N LEU A 229 5.40 -7.04 7.11
CA LEU A 229 6.63 -6.94 6.36
C LEU A 229 7.75 -6.34 7.24
N ILE A 230 7.46 -5.24 7.93
CA ILE A 230 8.39 -4.59 8.86
C ILE A 230 8.78 -5.53 10.01
N ASP A 231 7.80 -6.22 10.63
CA ASP A 231 8.05 -7.21 11.68
C ASP A 231 8.97 -8.35 11.21
N THR A 232 8.77 -8.82 9.98
CA THR A 232 9.60 -9.88 9.38
C THR A 232 11.05 -9.41 9.21
N MET A 233 11.26 -8.21 8.69
CA MET A 233 12.60 -7.61 8.54
C MET A 233 13.25 -7.37 9.91
N THR A 234 12.52 -6.82 10.87
CA THR A 234 13.02 -6.56 12.23
C THR A 234 13.48 -7.85 12.91
N LYS A 235 12.71 -8.93 12.79
CA LYS A 235 13.07 -10.25 13.34
C LYS A 235 14.32 -10.83 12.69
N ALA A 236 14.49 -10.64 11.39
CA ALA A 236 15.69 -11.09 10.68
C ALA A 236 16.95 -10.33 11.11
N CYS A 237 16.82 -9.10 11.58
CA CYS A 237 17.95 -8.30 12.08
C CYS A 237 18.32 -8.60 13.54
N ALA A 238 17.43 -9.26 14.29
CA ALA A 238 17.61 -9.47 15.73
C ALA A 238 18.90 -10.23 16.06
N GLY A 239 19.75 -9.63 16.91
CA GLY A 239 21.01 -10.23 17.33
C GLY A 239 22.14 -10.20 16.29
N LEU A 240 21.92 -9.63 15.11
CA LEU A 240 22.95 -9.49 14.09
C LEU A 240 23.78 -8.21 14.31
N PRO A 241 25.10 -8.26 13.99
CA PRO A 241 25.91 -7.07 13.86
C PRO A 241 25.33 -6.08 12.84
N LEU A 242 25.58 -4.78 13.05
CA LEU A 242 24.96 -3.70 12.26
C LEU A 242 25.20 -3.86 10.75
N GLU A 243 26.41 -4.24 10.36
CA GLU A 243 26.84 -4.47 8.98
C GLU A 243 26.09 -5.60 8.27
N GLN A 244 25.45 -6.50 9.01
CA GLN A 244 24.68 -7.61 8.45
C GLN A 244 23.17 -7.33 8.40
N GLN A 245 22.68 -6.34 9.16
CA GLN A 245 21.24 -6.07 9.28
C GLN A 245 20.60 -5.64 7.97
N SER A 246 21.27 -4.81 7.17
CA SER A 246 20.74 -4.36 5.88
C SER A 246 20.45 -5.54 4.95
N GLN A 247 21.43 -6.43 4.75
CA GLN A 247 21.25 -7.59 3.87
C GLN A 247 20.22 -8.57 4.42
N ALA A 248 20.18 -8.78 5.73
CA ALA A 248 19.19 -9.66 6.37
C ALA A 248 17.76 -9.13 6.18
N ALA A 249 17.54 -7.82 6.37
CA ALA A 249 16.26 -7.19 6.15
C ALA A 249 15.79 -7.29 4.69
N ILE A 250 16.68 -6.99 3.74
CA ILE A 250 16.38 -7.05 2.30
C ILE A 250 15.98 -8.48 1.92
N THR A 251 16.75 -9.48 2.31
CA THR A 251 16.47 -10.88 1.99
C THR A 251 15.16 -11.33 2.60
N ALA A 252 14.97 -11.13 3.91
CA ALA A 252 13.75 -11.56 4.59
C ALA A 252 12.49 -10.85 4.07
N GLY A 253 12.58 -9.55 3.81
CA GLY A 253 11.46 -8.77 3.28
C GLY A 253 11.07 -9.18 1.86
N SER A 254 12.07 -9.33 0.97
CA SER A 254 11.83 -9.72 -0.43
C SER A 254 11.32 -11.14 -0.56
N ASP A 255 11.88 -12.09 0.18
CA ASP A 255 11.44 -13.49 0.17
C ASP A 255 9.99 -13.61 0.68
N TRP A 256 9.69 -12.94 1.79
CA TRP A 256 8.35 -12.96 2.35
C TRP A 256 7.32 -12.34 1.37
N LEU A 257 7.65 -11.19 0.75
CA LEU A 257 6.77 -10.57 -0.24
C LEU A 257 6.57 -11.46 -1.47
N GLY A 258 7.62 -12.15 -1.92
CA GLY A 258 7.57 -13.12 -3.02
C GLY A 258 6.57 -14.25 -2.74
N HIS A 259 6.56 -14.80 -1.53
CA HIS A 259 5.58 -15.80 -1.11
C HIS A 259 4.14 -15.26 -1.13
N ILE A 260 3.94 -14.03 -0.66
CA ILE A 260 2.63 -13.35 -0.76
C ILE A 260 2.19 -13.23 -2.22
N ARG A 261 3.07 -12.75 -3.11
CA ARG A 261 2.77 -12.59 -4.54
C ARG A 261 2.38 -13.91 -5.18
N GLN A 262 3.11 -14.98 -4.90
CA GLN A 262 2.79 -16.33 -5.40
C GLN A 262 1.40 -16.79 -4.97
N ALA A 263 1.05 -16.64 -3.70
CA ALA A 263 -0.27 -17.01 -3.17
C ALA A 263 -1.41 -16.21 -3.84
N MET A 264 -1.21 -14.90 -4.04
CA MET A 264 -2.20 -14.07 -4.74
C MET A 264 -2.39 -14.48 -6.20
N ASN A 265 -1.36 -14.98 -6.88
CA ASN A 265 -1.45 -15.45 -8.28
C ASN A 265 -2.23 -16.77 -8.37
N VAL A 266 -1.99 -17.73 -7.47
CA VAL A 266 -2.67 -19.05 -7.45
C VAL A 266 -4.18 -18.90 -7.23
N ALA A 267 -4.62 -17.93 -6.43
CA ALA A 267 -6.04 -17.72 -6.15
C ALA A 267 -6.87 -17.47 -7.41
N ARG A 268 -6.34 -16.71 -8.37
CA ARG A 268 -7.10 -16.34 -9.58
C ARG A 268 -7.14 -17.45 -10.63
N THR A 269 -6.09 -18.22 -10.78
CA THR A 269 -6.11 -19.40 -11.66
C THR A 269 -7.09 -20.46 -11.17
N GLY A 270 -7.25 -20.62 -9.84
CA GLY A 270 -8.25 -21.51 -9.24
C GLY A 270 -9.70 -21.04 -9.43
N SER A 271 -9.96 -19.73 -9.40
CA SER A 271 -11.31 -19.17 -9.61
C SER A 271 -11.76 -19.22 -11.07
N GLU A 272 -10.84 -19.06 -12.03
CA GLU A 272 -11.14 -19.20 -13.46
C GLU A 272 -11.48 -20.65 -13.84
N SER A 273 -10.80 -21.64 -13.25
CA SER A 273 -11.11 -23.06 -13.47
C SER A 273 -12.46 -23.48 -12.89
N SER A 274 -12.86 -22.94 -11.74
CA SER A 274 -14.17 -23.22 -11.14
C SER A 274 -15.32 -22.52 -11.88
N GLY A 275 -15.09 -21.32 -12.40
CA GLY A 275 -16.06 -20.57 -13.22
C GLY A 275 -16.31 -21.25 -14.58
N ALA A 276 -15.28 -21.77 -15.22
CA ALA A 276 -15.38 -22.51 -16.47
C ALA A 276 -16.12 -23.85 -16.31
N ALA A 277 -15.88 -24.56 -15.19
CA ALA A 277 -16.57 -25.80 -14.86
C ALA A 277 -18.06 -25.57 -14.55
N ALA A 278 -18.42 -24.50 -13.84
CA ALA A 278 -19.82 -24.16 -13.56
C ALA A 278 -20.58 -23.72 -14.83
N SER A 279 -19.94 -22.99 -15.74
CA SER A 279 -20.53 -22.61 -17.03
C SER A 279 -20.76 -23.81 -17.95
N ALA A 280 -19.82 -24.77 -17.99
CA ALA A 280 -19.95 -26.01 -18.77
C ALA A 280 -21.06 -26.91 -18.21
N ALA A 281 -21.22 -27.01 -16.90
CA ALA A 281 -22.29 -27.79 -16.25
C ALA A 281 -23.68 -27.18 -16.53
N HIS A 282 -23.80 -25.85 -16.54
CA HIS A 282 -25.06 -25.16 -16.86
C HIS A 282 -25.45 -25.32 -18.35
N ALA A 283 -24.48 -25.28 -19.27
CA ALA A 283 -24.73 -25.52 -20.69
C ALA A 283 -25.15 -26.96 -20.99
N ALA A 284 -24.63 -27.94 -20.26
CA ALA A 284 -25.00 -29.35 -20.39
C ALA A 284 -26.42 -29.66 -19.89
N SER A 285 -26.89 -28.95 -18.85
CA SER A 285 -28.24 -29.15 -18.29
C SER A 285 -29.36 -28.54 -19.16
N VAL A 286 -29.06 -27.51 -19.95
CA VAL A 286 -30.02 -26.86 -20.87
C VAL A 286 -30.18 -27.61 -22.21
N GLY A 287 -29.18 -28.46 -22.57
CA GLY A 287 -29.20 -29.27 -23.80
C GLY A 287 -30.00 -30.57 -23.73
N GLN A 288 -30.47 -31.00 -22.55
CA GLN A 288 -31.26 -32.23 -22.37
C GLN A 288 -32.79 -32.00 -22.23
N ALA A 289 -33.25 -30.76 -22.36
CA ALA A 289 -34.67 -30.40 -22.29
C ALA A 289 -35.21 -29.89 -23.65
N LYS A 290 -34.91 -30.62 -24.75
CA LYS A 290 -35.58 -30.49 -26.04
C LYS A 290 -35.83 -31.84 -26.66
#